data_7796941d7be4dd009e6d5f5fb1449df7
#
_entry.id   7796941d7be4dd009e6d5f5fb1449df7
#
_cell.length_a   1.000
_cell.length_b   1.000
_cell.length_c   1.000
_cell.angle_alpha   90.00
_cell.angle_beta   90.00
_cell.angle_gamma   90.00
#
_symmetry.space_group_name_H-M   'P 1'
#
loop_
_entity.id
_entity.type
_entity.pdbx_description
1 polymer ?
#
loop_
_entity_poly.entity_id
_entity_poly.type
_entity_poly.pdbx_seq_one_letter_code
_entity_poly.pdbx_strand_id
1 'polypeptide(L)'
;RLMGSSRENLVLFCIEDFVQSLGALEFAEARGDRSARSRSLTRAITALTALELGVDRTAPMAESLLQFYGGAKLLLLDSIREVDLARIAELRQDFRDVAVAFAG
;
A
#
# COMPACT_ATOMS: atom_id res chain seq x y z
N ARG A 1 -2.93 6.65 -25.28
CA ARG A 1 -3.31 6.41 -25.07
C ARG A 1 -3.77 6.00 -24.17
N LEU A 2 -4.10 6.08 -23.76
CA LEU A 2 -4.56 5.76 -22.82
C LEU A 2 -5.36 4.93 -22.70
N MET A 3 -5.59 4.54 -22.93
CA MET A 3 -6.25 3.92 -22.83
C MET A 3 -6.65 3.11 -22.26
N GLY A 4 -6.73 2.84 -22.62
CA GLY A 4 -7.29 1.81 -22.32
C GLY A 4 -7.63 1.30 -21.07
N SER A 5 -6.98 1.09 -20.31
CA SER A 5 -7.27 0.49 -19.06
C SER A 5 -7.12 1.52 -17.97
N SER A 6 -8.02 2.49 -17.99
CA SER A 6 -8.01 3.53 -16.97
C SER A 6 -8.17 2.93 -15.57
N ARG A 7 -8.90 1.81 -15.46
CA ARG A 7 -9.04 1.12 -14.18
C ARG A 7 -7.70 0.54 -13.73
N GLU A 8 -6.96 -0.08 -14.65
CA GLU A 8 -5.66 -0.65 -14.33
C GLU A 8 -4.65 0.44 -14.00
N ASN A 9 -4.72 1.56 -14.71
CA ASN A 9 -3.86 2.71 -14.43
C ASN A 9 -4.14 3.28 -13.05
N LEU A 10 -5.41 3.31 -12.66
CA LEU A 10 -5.79 3.82 -11.35
C LEU A 10 -5.29 2.89 -10.24
N VAL A 11 -5.42 1.58 -10.44
CA VAL A 11 -4.90 0.60 -9.47
C VAL A 11 -3.40 0.75 -9.32
N LEU A 12 -2.68 0.86 -10.43
CA LEU A 12 -1.24 1.04 -10.40
C LEU A 12 -0.87 2.33 -9.67
N PHE A 13 -1.60 3.42 -9.94
CA PHE A 13 -1.38 4.68 -9.25
C PHE A 13 -1.54 4.51 -7.73
N CYS A 14 -2.58 3.79 -7.31
CA CYS A 14 -2.82 3.57 -5.88
C CYS A 14 -1.72 2.72 -5.26
N ILE A 15 -1.22 1.71 -5.98
CA ILE A 15 -0.10 0.89 -5.49
C ILE A 15 1.14 1.75 -5.33
N GLU A 16 1.42 2.60 -6.32
CA GLU A 16 2.60 3.48 -6.27
C GLU A 16 2.48 4.49 -5.13
N ASP A 17 1.28 5.03 -4.92
CA ASP A 17 1.06 5.96 -3.83
C ASP A 17 1.24 5.26 -2.48
N PHE A 18 0.78 4.02 -2.37
CA PHE A 18 0.97 3.22 -1.17
C PHE A 18 2.45 2.99 -0.89
N VAL A 19 3.20 2.59 -1.92
CA VAL A 19 4.65 2.36 -1.80
C VAL A 19 5.37 3.63 -1.34
N GLN A 20 5.03 4.77 -1.94
CA GLN A 20 5.61 6.04 -1.55
C GLN A 20 5.29 6.39 -0.10
N SER A 21 4.05 6.12 0.31
CA SER A 21 3.62 6.40 1.69
C SER A 21 4.41 5.57 2.69
N LEU A 22 4.70 4.31 2.36
CA LEU A 22 5.50 3.45 3.23
C LEU A 22 6.94 3.96 3.33
N GLY A 23 7.51 4.43 2.22
CA GLY A 23 8.84 5.03 2.24
C GLY A 23 8.89 6.27 3.11
N ALA A 24 7.86 7.11 3.02
CA ALA A 24 7.75 8.30 3.85
C ALA A 24 7.62 7.94 5.33
N LEU A 25 6.87 6.87 5.62
CA LEU A 25 6.71 6.38 6.99
C LEU A 25 8.05 5.90 7.56
N GLU A 26 8.81 5.14 6.77
CA GLU A 26 10.13 4.67 7.20
C GLU A 26 11.04 5.87 7.52
N PHE A 27 11.04 6.86 6.65
CA PHE A 27 11.87 8.04 6.82
C PHE A 27 11.48 8.84 8.05
N ALA A 28 10.18 9.02 8.26
CA ALA A 28 9.66 9.75 9.42
C ALA A 28 9.99 9.02 10.72
N GLU A 29 9.84 7.71 10.73
CA GLU A 29 10.17 6.91 11.92
C GLU A 29 11.65 6.99 12.25
N ALA A 30 12.51 6.88 11.25
CA ALA A 30 13.95 6.96 11.44
C ALA A 30 14.39 8.30 12.02
N ARG A 31 13.68 9.37 11.69
CA ARG A 31 13.98 10.72 12.19
C ARG A 31 13.29 11.06 13.50
N GLY A 32 12.39 10.21 13.96
CA GLY A 32 11.59 10.51 15.13
C GLY A 32 10.58 11.63 14.91
N ASP A 33 10.15 11.83 13.66
CA ASP A 33 9.18 12.88 13.31
C ASP A 33 7.76 12.30 13.42
N ARG A 34 7.15 12.53 14.59
CA ARG A 34 5.85 11.95 14.92
C ARG A 34 4.73 12.46 14.00
N SER A 35 4.79 13.74 13.67
CA SER A 35 3.77 14.36 12.82
C SER A 35 3.83 13.78 11.40
N ALA A 36 5.03 13.69 10.84
CA ALA A 36 5.23 13.11 9.53
C ALA A 36 4.85 11.63 9.52
N ARG A 37 5.14 10.92 10.61
CA ARG A 37 4.78 9.51 10.75
C ARG A 37 3.26 9.33 10.68
N SER A 38 2.51 10.14 11.42
CA SER A 38 1.04 10.10 11.40
C SER A 38 0.49 10.37 10.01
N ARG A 39 1.01 11.39 9.35
CA ARG A 39 0.53 11.74 8.00
C ARG A 39 0.82 10.63 7.01
N SER A 40 2.01 10.06 7.06
CA SER A 40 2.40 8.99 6.15
C SER A 40 1.56 7.74 6.37
N LEU A 41 1.32 7.41 7.64
CA LEU A 41 0.51 6.25 8.00
C LEU A 41 -0.93 6.41 7.51
N THR A 42 -1.51 7.58 7.72
CA THR A 42 -2.87 7.88 7.25
C THR A 42 -2.95 7.75 5.73
N ARG A 43 -1.95 8.28 5.04
CA ARG A 43 -1.88 8.21 3.57
C ARG A 43 -1.80 6.76 3.10
N ALA A 44 -0.99 5.95 3.77
CA ALA A 44 -0.84 4.54 3.41
C ALA A 44 -2.16 3.79 3.62
N ILE A 45 -2.83 4.01 4.74
CA ILE A 45 -4.12 3.36 5.01
C ILE A 45 -5.17 3.78 3.99
N THR A 46 -5.18 5.05 3.62
CA THR A 46 -6.12 5.56 2.61
C THR A 46 -5.90 4.88 1.26
N ALA A 47 -4.65 4.80 0.82
CA ALA A 47 -4.31 4.16 -0.45
C ALA A 47 -4.70 2.68 -0.44
N LEU A 48 -4.44 2.00 0.67
CA LEU A 48 -4.77 0.59 0.81
C LEU A 48 -6.28 0.36 0.79
N THR A 49 -7.03 1.24 1.44
CA THR A 49 -8.48 1.17 1.44
C THR A 49 -9.02 1.33 0.02
N ALA A 50 -8.45 2.25 -0.75
CA ALA A 50 -8.83 2.43 -2.15
C ALA A 50 -8.56 1.15 -2.95
N LEU A 51 -7.43 0.50 -2.71
CA LEU A 51 -7.10 -0.77 -3.37
C LEU A 51 -8.12 -1.84 -3.04
N GLU A 52 -8.50 -1.96 -1.76
CA GLU A 52 -9.51 -2.94 -1.35
C GLU A 52 -10.85 -2.69 -2.03
N LEU A 53 -11.26 -1.45 -2.09
CA LEU A 53 -12.53 -1.09 -2.70
C LEU A 53 -12.53 -1.35 -4.21
N GLY A 54 -11.37 -1.32 -4.83
CA GLY A 54 -11.24 -1.52 -6.27
C GLY A 54 -11.17 -2.97 -6.70
N VAL A 55 -11.18 -3.92 -5.77
CA VAL A 55 -11.09 -5.33 -6.13
C VAL A 55 -12.40 -5.81 -6.74
N ASP A 56 -12.29 -6.43 -7.92
CA ASP A 56 -13.43 -7.09 -8.56
C ASP A 56 -13.64 -8.44 -7.85
N ARG A 57 -14.65 -8.50 -7.02
CA ARG A 57 -14.88 -9.67 -6.15
C ARG A 57 -15.32 -10.90 -6.92
N THR A 58 -15.65 -10.76 -8.19
CA THR A 58 -15.99 -11.90 -9.04
C THR A 58 -14.77 -12.50 -9.73
N ALA A 59 -13.63 -11.81 -9.66
CA ALA A 59 -12.40 -12.30 -10.29
C ALA A 59 -11.82 -13.48 -9.50
N PRO A 60 -11.16 -14.44 -10.19
CA PRO A 60 -10.61 -15.62 -9.52
C PRO A 60 -9.59 -15.30 -8.42
N MET A 61 -8.86 -14.19 -8.56
CA MET A 61 -7.81 -13.81 -7.61
C MET A 61 -8.30 -12.92 -6.48
N ALA A 62 -9.60 -12.60 -6.47
CA ALA A 62 -10.14 -11.60 -5.55
C ALA A 62 -9.86 -11.96 -4.08
N GLU A 63 -10.14 -13.19 -3.70
CA GLU A 63 -9.97 -13.61 -2.32
C GLU A 63 -8.52 -13.51 -1.85
N SER A 64 -7.60 -14.01 -2.66
CA SER A 64 -6.18 -13.94 -2.36
C SER A 64 -5.71 -12.49 -2.23
N LEU A 65 -6.17 -11.65 -3.13
CA LEU A 65 -5.79 -10.25 -3.15
C LEU A 65 -6.32 -9.53 -1.92
N LEU A 66 -7.57 -9.80 -1.55
CA LEU A 66 -8.16 -9.19 -0.36
C LEU A 66 -7.46 -9.65 0.91
N GLN A 67 -7.02 -10.92 0.97
CA GLN A 67 -6.24 -11.40 2.10
C GLN A 67 -4.89 -10.70 2.18
N PHE A 68 -4.25 -10.49 1.04
CA PHE A 68 -2.98 -9.78 0.97
C PHE A 68 -3.15 -8.34 1.48
N TYR A 69 -4.16 -7.64 1.00
CA TYR A 69 -4.44 -6.28 1.46
C TYR A 69 -4.82 -6.25 2.94
N GLY A 70 -5.59 -7.24 3.38
CA GLY A 70 -6.00 -7.34 4.79
C GLY A 70 -4.82 -7.50 5.73
N GLY A 71 -3.86 -8.34 5.35
CA GLY A 71 -2.63 -8.51 6.13
C GLY A 71 -1.82 -7.22 6.21
N ALA A 72 -1.73 -6.51 5.09
CA ALA A 72 -1.06 -5.21 5.06
C ALA A 72 -1.75 -4.21 5.98
N LYS A 73 -3.08 -4.20 5.97
CA LYS A 73 -3.84 -3.28 6.82
C LYS A 73 -3.58 -3.55 8.29
N LEU A 74 -3.54 -4.82 8.68
CA LEU A 74 -3.25 -5.17 10.08
C LEU A 74 -1.89 -4.65 10.50
N LEU A 75 -0.89 -4.79 9.65
CA LEU A 75 0.45 -4.27 9.96
C LEU A 75 0.42 -2.75 10.14
N LEU A 76 -0.34 -2.04 9.28
CA LEU A 76 -0.44 -0.59 9.39
C LEU A 76 -1.17 -0.18 10.67
N LEU A 77 -2.22 -0.90 11.05
CA LEU A 77 -2.94 -0.60 12.28
C LEU A 77 -2.05 -0.82 13.51
N ASP A 78 -1.24 -1.88 13.50
CA ASP A 78 -0.26 -2.10 14.56
C ASP A 78 0.77 -0.97 14.61
N SER A 79 1.08 -0.39 13.45
CA SER A 79 2.06 0.69 13.34
C SER A 79 1.60 1.99 13.99
N ILE A 80 0.32 2.12 14.31
CA ILE A 80 -0.17 3.27 15.06
C ILE A 80 0.50 3.31 16.44
N ARG A 81 0.72 2.15 17.03
CA ARG A 81 1.38 2.05 18.33
C ARG A 81 2.89 1.98 18.20
N GLU A 82 3.38 1.15 17.32
CA GLU A 82 4.81 0.96 17.18
C GLU A 82 5.13 0.52 15.76
N VAL A 83 6.05 1.22 15.10
CA VAL A 83 6.45 0.93 13.73
C VAL A 83 7.60 -0.07 13.76
N ASP A 84 7.37 -1.21 13.09
CA ASP A 84 8.42 -2.21 12.86
C ASP A 84 9.02 -1.93 11.48
N LEU A 85 10.16 -1.23 11.46
CA LEU A 85 10.78 -0.78 10.21
C LEU A 85 11.08 -1.93 9.26
N ALA A 86 11.52 -3.06 9.79
CA ALA A 86 11.87 -4.21 8.94
C ALA A 86 10.63 -4.74 8.23
N ARG A 87 9.51 -4.83 8.93
CA ARG A 87 8.27 -5.32 8.33
C ARG A 87 7.66 -4.32 7.35
N ILE A 88 7.79 -3.05 7.65
CA ILE A 88 7.32 -2.01 6.72
C ILE A 88 8.15 -2.05 5.43
N ALA A 89 9.46 -2.21 5.55
CA ALA A 89 10.33 -2.31 4.37
C ALA A 89 9.99 -3.54 3.52
N GLU A 90 9.72 -4.67 4.17
CA GLU A 90 9.29 -5.89 3.50
C GLU A 90 7.98 -5.67 2.74
N LEU A 91 7.01 -5.06 3.41
CA LEU A 91 5.71 -4.78 2.82
C LEU A 91 5.86 -3.85 1.61
N ARG A 92 6.71 -2.84 1.73
CA ARG A 92 6.97 -1.92 0.64
C ARG A 92 7.54 -2.65 -0.57
N GLN A 93 8.48 -3.57 -0.33
CA GLN A 93 9.07 -4.34 -1.41
C GLN A 93 8.04 -5.26 -2.08
N ASP A 94 7.19 -5.90 -1.27
CA ASP A 94 6.14 -6.76 -1.81
C ASP A 94 5.22 -5.99 -2.76
N PHE A 95 4.83 -4.77 -2.38
CA PHE A 95 3.97 -3.96 -3.23
C PHE A 95 4.70 -3.41 -4.46
N ARG A 96 6.00 -3.16 -4.35
CA ARG A 96 6.80 -2.81 -5.52
C ARG A 96 6.82 -3.95 -6.52
N ASP A 97 6.95 -5.18 -6.04
CA ASP A 97 6.95 -6.34 -6.91
C ASP A 97 5.60 -6.49 -7.60
N VAL A 98 4.51 -6.22 -6.89
CA VAL A 98 3.18 -6.23 -7.47
C VAL A 98 3.06 -5.15 -8.54
N ALA A 99 3.59 -3.96 -8.28
CA ALA A 99 3.53 -2.86 -9.24
C ALA A 99 4.28 -3.22 -10.53
N VAL A 100 5.45 -3.84 -10.40
CA VAL A 100 6.23 -4.26 -11.57
C VAL A 100 5.45 -5.28 -12.39
N ALA A 101 4.87 -6.27 -11.72
CA ALA A 101 4.07 -7.29 -12.40
C ALA A 101 2.85 -6.68 -13.10
N PHE A 102 2.25 -5.69 -12.45
CA PHE A 102 1.07 -5.00 -12.99
C PHE A 102 1.41 -4.18 -14.24
N ALA A 103 2.56 -3.53 -14.20
CA ALA A 103 3.00 -2.65 -15.28
C ALA A 103 3.56 -3.45 -16.47
N GLY A 104 4.11 -4.62 -16.18
CA GLY A 104 4.68 -5.48 -17.19
C GLY A 104 3.64 -6.21 -18.00
#